data_cf511917f4a7e3481716d209edef26c6
#
_entry.id   cf511917f4a7e3481716d209edef26c6
#
_cell.length_a   1.000
_cell.length_b   1.000
_cell.length_c   1.000
_cell.angle_alpha   90.00
_cell.angle_beta   90.00
_cell.angle_gamma   90.00
#
_symmetry.space_group_name_H-M   'P 1'
#
loop_
_entity.id
_entity.type
_entity.pdbx_description
1 polymer ?
#
loop_
_entity_poly.entity_id
_entity_poly.type
_entity_poly.pdbx_seq_one_letter_code
_entity_poly.pdbx_strand_id
1 'polypeptide(L)'
;MPHQLHSEVNQHREAEKEVRAKADEYMAKEIHELKKAFKNLKIVRSMEGLEYEDLCVHPDVDLLAGYKVPKFDMFDGKGNRRAHLRSYCHKLVGVGKDEAIRMKLFIRSLTREAIDWHTIQGPQKWRSWSVMAQEFMDRFRFNTETNPDKFYLMTLEKKTIESFREYAMRWRAETARVQPPMGEDEMTTNFIRS
;
A
#
# COMPACT_ATOMS: atom_id res chain seq x y z
N MET A 1 -53.30 32.42 -45.75
CA MET A 1 -52.27 31.45 -46.09
C MET A 1 -51.10 31.39 -45.13
N PRO A 2 -51.27 31.49 -43.80
CA PRO A 2 -50.13 31.21 -42.82
C PRO A 2 -50.15 29.83 -42.17
N HIS A 3 -51.25 29.08 -42.21
CA HIS A 3 -51.37 27.79 -41.48
C HIS A 3 -50.61 26.62 -42.10
N GLN A 4 -50.37 26.60 -43.40
CA GLN A 4 -49.60 25.49 -44.05
C GLN A 4 -48.12 25.57 -43.78
N LEU A 5 -47.52 26.74 -43.79
CA LEU A 5 -46.09 26.92 -43.47
C LEU A 5 -45.72 26.48 -42.02
N HIS A 6 -46.63 26.68 -41.07
CA HIS A 6 -46.40 26.25 -39.67
C HIS A 6 -46.46 24.72 -39.50
N SER A 7 -47.30 24.05 -40.29
CA SER A 7 -47.42 22.59 -40.31
C SER A 7 -46.17 21.92 -40.87
N GLU A 8 -45.64 22.45 -41.99
CA GLU A 8 -44.43 21.93 -42.64
C GLU A 8 -43.18 22.10 -41.78
N VAL A 9 -43.02 23.24 -41.10
CA VAL A 9 -41.91 23.51 -40.17
C VAL A 9 -41.98 22.59 -38.98
N ASN A 10 -43.15 22.29 -38.43
CA ASN A 10 -43.30 21.36 -37.33
C ASN A 10 -43.00 19.91 -37.74
N GLN A 11 -43.43 19.48 -38.92
CA GLN A 11 -43.11 18.15 -39.45
C GLN A 11 -41.61 17.98 -39.70
N HIS A 12 -40.91 19.02 -40.20
CA HIS A 12 -39.47 18.97 -40.38
C HIS A 12 -38.73 18.88 -39.04
N ARG A 13 -39.17 19.60 -38.02
CA ARG A 13 -38.62 19.53 -36.65
C ARG A 13 -38.81 18.17 -35.96
N GLU A 14 -39.96 17.56 -36.20
CA GLU A 14 -40.23 16.20 -35.66
C GLU A 14 -39.35 15.16 -36.35
N ALA A 15 -39.19 15.24 -37.69
CA ALA A 15 -38.30 14.36 -38.45
C ALA A 15 -36.83 14.51 -38.03
N GLU A 16 -36.36 15.74 -37.81
CA GLU A 16 -34.99 15.97 -37.28
C GLU A 16 -34.78 15.40 -35.89
N LYS A 17 -35.77 15.51 -35.00
CA LYS A 17 -35.72 14.92 -33.68
C LYS A 17 -35.66 13.39 -33.74
N GLU A 18 -36.44 12.78 -34.62
CA GLU A 18 -36.46 11.33 -34.79
C GLU A 18 -35.13 10.79 -35.34
N VAL A 19 -34.53 11.50 -36.31
CA VAL A 19 -33.20 11.17 -36.86
C VAL A 19 -32.14 11.27 -35.79
N ARG A 20 -32.20 12.34 -34.98
CA ARG A 20 -31.25 12.53 -33.88
C ARG A 20 -31.38 11.46 -32.77
N ALA A 21 -32.62 11.12 -32.42
CA ALA A 21 -32.86 10.05 -31.42
C ALA A 21 -32.34 8.69 -31.89
N LYS A 22 -32.53 8.38 -33.20
CA LYS A 22 -31.97 7.14 -33.79
C LYS A 22 -30.45 7.14 -33.84
N ALA A 23 -29.83 8.29 -34.10
CA ALA A 23 -28.37 8.42 -34.07
C ALA A 23 -27.83 8.27 -32.65
N ASP A 24 -28.48 8.87 -31.65
CA ASP A 24 -28.09 8.75 -30.23
C ASP A 24 -28.25 7.32 -29.73
N GLU A 25 -29.28 6.59 -30.12
CA GLU A 25 -29.48 5.19 -29.80
C GLU A 25 -28.40 4.28 -30.44
N TYR A 26 -28.07 4.55 -31.70
CA TYR A 26 -26.98 3.84 -32.37
C TYR A 26 -25.64 4.06 -31.70
N MET A 27 -25.31 5.31 -31.39
CA MET A 27 -24.08 5.65 -30.67
C MET A 27 -24.01 5.02 -29.27
N ALA A 28 -25.14 4.95 -28.56
CA ALA A 28 -25.20 4.29 -27.25
C ALA A 28 -24.93 2.78 -27.35
N LYS A 29 -25.44 2.12 -28.39
CA LYS A 29 -25.15 0.69 -28.67
C LYS A 29 -23.68 0.46 -29.00
N GLU A 30 -23.10 1.29 -29.85
CA GLU A 30 -21.68 1.21 -30.21
C GLU A 30 -20.78 1.39 -28.98
N ILE A 31 -21.06 2.37 -28.13
CA ILE A 31 -20.33 2.60 -26.88
C ILE A 31 -20.47 1.41 -25.94
N HIS A 32 -21.64 0.77 -25.88
CA HIS A 32 -21.85 -0.41 -25.04
C HIS A 32 -21.02 -1.59 -25.53
N GLU A 33 -21.01 -1.86 -26.82
CA GLU A 33 -20.22 -2.95 -27.40
C GLU A 33 -18.71 -2.71 -27.29
N LEU A 34 -18.25 -1.47 -27.46
CA LEU A 34 -16.86 -1.09 -27.25
C LEU A 34 -16.44 -1.28 -25.77
N LYS A 35 -17.28 -0.90 -24.81
CA LYS A 35 -17.03 -1.14 -23.39
C LYS A 35 -16.96 -2.63 -23.06
N LYS A 36 -17.82 -3.46 -23.66
CA LYS A 36 -17.83 -4.89 -23.50
C LYS A 36 -16.58 -5.55 -24.11
N ALA A 37 -16.21 -5.13 -25.31
CA ALA A 37 -14.96 -5.58 -25.95
C ALA A 37 -13.73 -5.19 -25.15
N PHE A 38 -13.68 -3.97 -24.63
CA PHE A 38 -12.58 -3.51 -23.77
C PHE A 38 -12.50 -4.27 -22.44
N LYS A 39 -13.65 -4.59 -21.84
CA LYS A 39 -13.69 -5.44 -20.65
C LYS A 39 -13.20 -6.86 -20.93
N ASN A 40 -13.57 -7.43 -22.07
CA ASN A 40 -13.11 -8.76 -22.48
C ASN A 40 -11.60 -8.76 -22.78
N LEU A 41 -11.09 -7.76 -23.49
CA LEU A 41 -9.64 -7.58 -23.71
C LEU A 41 -8.85 -7.47 -22.40
N LYS A 42 -9.40 -6.75 -21.43
CA LYS A 42 -8.79 -6.62 -20.09
C LYS A 42 -8.77 -7.95 -19.33
N ILE A 43 -9.83 -8.77 -19.48
CA ILE A 43 -9.91 -10.13 -18.88
C ILE A 43 -8.94 -11.07 -19.57
N VAL A 44 -8.89 -11.07 -20.91
CA VAL A 44 -7.97 -11.91 -21.70
C VAL A 44 -6.52 -11.51 -21.39
N ARG A 45 -6.21 -10.23 -21.34
CA ARG A 45 -4.87 -9.72 -20.97
C ARG A 45 -4.49 -10.10 -19.55
N SER A 46 -5.44 -10.18 -18.61
CA SER A 46 -5.17 -10.66 -17.24
C SER A 46 -4.92 -12.16 -17.15
N MET A 47 -5.30 -12.93 -18.16
CA MET A 47 -5.06 -14.38 -18.25
C MET A 47 -3.83 -14.74 -19.08
N GLU A 48 -3.37 -13.86 -19.97
CA GLU A 48 -2.18 -14.05 -20.82
C GLU A 48 -0.93 -13.37 -20.28
N GLY A 49 -1.10 -12.42 -19.33
CA GLY A 49 -0.03 -11.52 -18.91
C GLY A 49 0.73 -12.02 -17.69
N LEU A 50 1.70 -12.89 -17.92
CA LEU A 50 2.83 -13.10 -17.01
C LEU A 50 4.09 -12.40 -17.55
N GLU A 51 3.89 -11.32 -18.32
CA GLU A 51 5.01 -10.51 -18.79
C GLU A 51 5.65 -9.77 -17.61
N TYR A 52 6.96 -9.53 -17.71
CA TYR A 52 7.73 -8.88 -16.66
C TYR A 52 7.17 -7.49 -16.30
N GLU A 53 6.68 -6.77 -17.30
CA GLU A 53 6.07 -5.43 -17.19
C GLU A 53 4.76 -5.44 -16.38
N ASP A 54 4.03 -6.56 -16.42
CA ASP A 54 2.77 -6.72 -15.67
C ASP A 54 3.00 -7.13 -14.20
N LEU A 55 4.18 -7.66 -13.90
CA LEU A 55 4.52 -8.18 -12.57
C LEU A 55 5.43 -7.25 -11.77
N CYS A 56 6.19 -6.39 -12.44
CA CYS A 56 7.21 -5.54 -11.79
C CYS A 56 6.76 -4.11 -11.60
N VAL A 57 6.98 -3.59 -10.40
CA VAL A 57 6.92 -2.13 -10.16
C VAL A 57 8.13 -1.48 -10.82
N HIS A 58 7.89 -0.53 -11.73
CA HIS A 58 8.92 0.16 -12.53
C HIS A 58 9.84 -0.82 -13.31
N PRO A 59 9.31 -1.57 -14.28
CA PRO A 59 10.09 -2.55 -15.05
C PRO A 59 11.27 -1.90 -15.80
N ASP A 60 11.09 -0.67 -16.31
CA ASP A 60 12.06 0.09 -17.11
C ASP A 60 13.20 0.70 -16.29
N VAL A 61 13.19 0.54 -14.98
CA VAL A 61 14.19 1.13 -14.07
C VAL A 61 15.28 0.12 -13.79
N ASP A 62 16.48 0.38 -14.31
CA ASP A 62 17.66 -0.40 -14.00
C ASP A 62 18.43 0.15 -12.80
N LEU A 63 19.06 -0.74 -12.06
CA LEU A 63 19.95 -0.35 -10.99
C LEU A 63 21.29 0.12 -11.58
N LEU A 64 21.92 1.08 -10.94
CA LEU A 64 23.24 1.57 -11.35
C LEU A 64 24.23 0.42 -11.48
N ALA A 65 25.07 0.45 -12.51
CA ALA A 65 26.09 -0.55 -12.73
C ALA A 65 26.98 -0.68 -11.48
N GLY A 66 27.14 -1.91 -10.98
CA GLY A 66 27.92 -2.20 -9.78
C GLY A 66 27.21 -1.91 -8.45
N TYR A 67 25.97 -1.41 -8.44
CA TYR A 67 25.21 -1.24 -7.21
C TYR A 67 24.85 -2.57 -6.59
N LYS A 68 25.28 -2.79 -5.35
CA LYS A 68 24.95 -3.97 -4.57
C LYS A 68 23.74 -3.65 -3.69
N VAL A 69 22.63 -4.34 -3.96
CA VAL A 69 21.41 -4.19 -3.15
C VAL A 69 21.71 -4.61 -1.71
N PRO A 70 21.48 -3.74 -0.72
CA PRO A 70 21.74 -4.06 0.68
C PRO A 70 20.80 -5.15 1.21
N LYS A 71 21.20 -5.81 2.30
CA LYS A 71 20.28 -6.64 3.07
C LYS A 71 19.37 -5.76 3.90
N PHE A 72 18.07 -5.83 3.63
CA PHE A 72 17.05 -5.08 4.34
C PHE A 72 16.63 -5.78 5.64
N ASP A 73 16.20 -4.99 6.63
CA ASP A 73 15.42 -5.50 7.74
C ASP A 73 14.02 -5.82 7.23
N MET A 74 13.55 -7.03 7.53
CA MET A 74 12.27 -7.51 6.98
C MET A 74 11.11 -7.04 7.85
N PHE A 75 10.05 -6.57 7.21
CA PHE A 75 8.78 -6.23 7.85
C PHE A 75 7.70 -7.24 7.46
N ASP A 76 7.09 -7.85 8.43
CA ASP A 76 6.09 -8.92 8.25
C ASP A 76 4.64 -8.43 8.38
N GLY A 77 4.43 -7.15 8.59
CA GLY A 77 3.13 -6.54 8.84
C GLY A 77 2.92 -6.13 10.29
N LYS A 78 3.84 -6.46 11.20
CA LYS A 78 3.77 -6.14 12.64
C LYS A 78 4.91 -5.24 13.07
N GLY A 79 4.70 -4.50 14.16
CA GLY A 79 5.74 -3.64 14.72
C GLY A 79 5.72 -2.20 14.20
N ASN A 80 6.83 -1.50 14.38
CA ASN A 80 6.90 -0.06 14.09
C ASN A 80 7.14 0.21 12.60
N ARG A 81 6.05 0.40 11.84
CA ARG A 81 6.07 0.70 10.41
C ARG A 81 6.90 1.94 10.03
N ARG A 82 6.90 2.99 10.89
CA ARG A 82 7.71 4.20 10.64
C ARG A 82 9.20 3.93 10.79
N ALA A 83 9.57 3.14 11.79
CA ALA A 83 10.96 2.71 11.98
C ALA A 83 11.43 1.85 10.79
N HIS A 84 10.58 0.96 10.30
CA HIS A 84 10.86 0.17 9.10
C HIS A 84 11.14 1.05 7.88
N LEU A 85 10.25 2.01 7.55
CA LEU A 85 10.47 2.93 6.42
C LEU A 85 11.76 3.73 6.57
N ARG A 86 12.11 4.17 7.79
CA ARG A 86 13.37 4.86 8.05
C ARG A 86 14.58 3.95 7.80
N SER A 87 14.58 2.74 8.36
CA SER A 87 15.64 1.75 8.16
C SER A 87 15.82 1.42 6.69
N TYR A 88 14.71 1.19 5.99
CA TYR A 88 14.72 0.95 4.55
C TYR A 88 15.39 2.10 3.77
N CYS A 89 14.93 3.33 3.97
CA CYS A 89 15.50 4.50 3.29
C CYS A 89 16.99 4.72 3.63
N HIS A 90 17.39 4.51 4.88
CA HIS A 90 18.80 4.61 5.29
C HIS A 90 19.71 3.62 4.59
N LYS A 91 19.23 2.42 4.28
CA LYS A 91 20.02 1.40 3.58
C LYS A 91 20.19 1.65 2.09
N LEU A 92 19.42 2.55 1.48
CA LEU A 92 19.51 2.90 0.05
C LEU A 92 20.62 3.94 -0.23
N VAL A 93 21.81 3.67 0.23
CA VAL A 93 22.95 4.59 0.02
C VAL A 93 23.27 4.70 -1.47
N GLY A 94 23.39 5.93 -1.96
CA GLY A 94 23.74 6.25 -3.36
C GLY A 94 22.56 6.24 -4.32
N VAL A 95 21.49 5.50 -4.06
CA VAL A 95 20.30 5.38 -4.94
C VAL A 95 19.00 5.89 -4.31
N GLY A 96 18.99 6.19 -3.04
CA GLY A 96 17.76 6.55 -2.30
C GLY A 96 17.11 7.87 -2.73
N LYS A 97 17.78 8.70 -3.55
CA LYS A 97 17.17 9.89 -4.15
C LYS A 97 16.27 9.55 -5.34
N ASP A 98 16.52 8.44 -6.01
CA ASP A 98 15.69 7.96 -7.10
C ASP A 98 14.43 7.31 -6.53
N GLU A 99 13.29 7.90 -6.86
CA GLU A 99 12.00 7.48 -6.33
C GLU A 99 11.56 6.13 -6.92
N ALA A 100 11.82 5.91 -8.19
CA ALA A 100 11.46 4.67 -8.88
C ALA A 100 12.30 3.49 -8.37
N ILE A 101 13.60 3.69 -8.12
CA ILE A 101 14.45 2.68 -7.48
C ILE A 101 13.97 2.37 -6.05
N ARG A 102 13.60 3.40 -5.26
CA ARG A 102 13.01 3.16 -3.94
C ARG A 102 11.77 2.29 -4.01
N MET A 103 10.87 2.57 -4.94
CA MET A 103 9.64 1.79 -5.08
C MET A 103 9.92 0.37 -5.56
N LYS A 104 10.79 0.22 -6.56
CA LYS A 104 11.20 -1.09 -7.10
C LYS A 104 11.83 -2.00 -6.06
N LEU A 105 12.66 -1.45 -5.16
CA LEU A 105 13.36 -2.24 -4.14
C LEU A 105 12.54 -2.49 -2.87
N PHE A 106 11.44 -1.75 -2.65
CA PHE A 106 10.69 -1.79 -1.38
C PHE A 106 10.16 -3.20 -1.06
N ILE A 107 9.66 -3.91 -2.05
CA ILE A 107 9.17 -5.29 -1.88
C ILE A 107 10.22 -6.22 -1.25
N ARG A 108 11.52 -5.95 -1.48
CA ARG A 108 12.63 -6.76 -0.94
C ARG A 108 12.84 -6.57 0.56
N SER A 109 12.15 -5.62 1.17
CA SER A 109 12.14 -5.37 2.62
C SER A 109 10.88 -5.90 3.31
N LEU A 110 9.99 -6.56 2.56
CA LEU A 110 8.70 -7.04 3.04
C LEU A 110 8.67 -8.57 3.09
N THR A 111 7.86 -9.11 3.99
CA THR A 111 7.60 -10.55 4.11
C THR A 111 6.19 -10.78 4.65
N ARG A 112 5.67 -12.02 4.56
CA ARG A 112 4.35 -12.43 5.07
C ARG A 112 3.23 -11.46 4.66
N GLU A 113 2.40 -11.00 5.60
CA GLU A 113 1.27 -10.12 5.35
C GLU A 113 1.66 -8.83 4.61
N ALA A 114 2.85 -8.31 4.86
CA ALA A 114 3.33 -7.10 4.21
C ALA A 114 3.67 -7.32 2.72
N ILE A 115 4.27 -8.44 2.37
CA ILE A 115 4.54 -8.77 0.96
C ILE A 115 3.23 -9.11 0.24
N ASP A 116 2.29 -9.82 0.89
CA ASP A 116 0.99 -10.13 0.32
C ASP A 116 0.20 -8.85 0.01
N TRP A 117 0.18 -7.90 0.95
CA TRP A 117 -0.43 -6.58 0.73
C TRP A 117 0.18 -5.88 -0.48
N HIS A 118 1.51 -5.89 -0.61
CA HIS A 118 2.20 -5.21 -1.71
C HIS A 118 1.89 -5.86 -3.06
N THR A 119 1.90 -7.19 -3.14
CA THR A 119 1.73 -7.95 -4.38
C THR A 119 0.29 -7.97 -4.91
N ILE A 120 -0.71 -7.86 -4.03
CA ILE A 120 -2.12 -7.71 -4.42
C ILE A 120 -2.35 -6.38 -5.16
N GLN A 121 -1.53 -5.37 -4.91
CA GLN A 121 -1.60 -4.11 -5.64
C GLN A 121 -1.00 -4.29 -7.03
N GLY A 122 -1.67 -3.78 -8.06
CA GLY A 122 -1.10 -3.80 -9.41
C GLY A 122 0.23 -3.00 -9.48
N PRO A 123 1.17 -3.39 -10.35
CA PRO A 123 2.50 -2.78 -10.42
C PRO A 123 2.48 -1.29 -10.74
N GLN A 124 1.43 -0.79 -11.39
CA GLN A 124 1.26 0.61 -11.75
C GLN A 124 0.38 1.40 -10.76
N LYS A 125 0.04 0.81 -9.62
CA LYS A 125 -0.86 1.46 -8.65
C LYS A 125 -0.26 2.76 -8.10
N TRP A 126 1.02 2.72 -7.74
CA TRP A 126 1.66 3.86 -7.09
C TRP A 126 2.45 4.69 -8.09
N ARG A 127 2.09 5.97 -8.18
CA ARG A 127 2.77 6.94 -9.05
C ARG A 127 3.95 7.63 -8.37
N SER A 128 4.06 7.53 -7.05
CA SER A 128 5.12 8.14 -6.27
C SER A 128 5.41 7.36 -4.99
N TRP A 129 6.62 7.49 -4.49
CA TRP A 129 7.03 6.95 -3.20
C TRP A 129 6.17 7.45 -2.05
N SER A 130 5.80 8.74 -2.05
CA SER A 130 4.99 9.33 -0.99
C SER A 130 3.63 8.67 -0.87
N VAL A 131 2.97 8.38 -2.01
CA VAL A 131 1.67 7.69 -2.04
C VAL A 131 1.82 6.26 -1.52
N MET A 132 2.83 5.51 -2.01
CA MET A 132 3.08 4.13 -1.56
C MET A 132 3.40 4.06 -0.06
N ALA A 133 4.27 4.95 0.43
CA ALA A 133 4.65 5.01 1.83
C ALA A 133 3.45 5.40 2.73
N GLN A 134 2.57 6.31 2.28
CA GLN A 134 1.37 6.67 3.01
C GLN A 134 0.39 5.49 3.09
N GLU A 135 0.11 4.81 1.98
CA GLU A 135 -0.75 3.63 1.98
C GLU A 135 -0.19 2.49 2.86
N PHE A 136 1.13 2.28 2.85
CA PHE A 136 1.79 1.36 3.76
C PHE A 136 1.58 1.77 5.23
N MET A 137 1.76 3.05 5.56
CA MET A 137 1.53 3.58 6.90
C MET A 137 0.07 3.41 7.34
N ASP A 138 -0.89 3.57 6.43
CA ASP A 138 -2.31 3.44 6.73
C ASP A 138 -2.72 1.97 6.87
N ARG A 139 -2.24 1.11 5.99
CA ARG A 139 -2.53 -0.33 6.01
C ARG A 139 -2.13 -0.99 7.33
N PHE A 140 -0.93 -0.70 7.81
CA PHE A 140 -0.38 -1.32 9.01
C PHE A 140 -0.55 -0.46 10.28
N ARG A 141 -1.48 0.52 10.26
CA ARG A 141 -1.69 1.44 11.37
C ARG A 141 -2.06 0.74 12.68
N PHE A 142 -2.84 -0.31 12.61
CA PHE A 142 -3.34 -1.04 13.76
C PHE A 142 -2.50 -2.28 14.11
N ASN A 143 -1.58 -2.67 13.24
CA ASN A 143 -0.68 -3.80 13.45
C ASN A 143 0.59 -3.40 14.22
N THR A 144 0.60 -2.23 14.81
CA THR A 144 1.60 -1.90 15.81
C THR A 144 1.42 -2.93 16.91
N GLU A 145 2.43 -3.77 17.15
CA GLU A 145 2.53 -4.41 18.47
C GLU A 145 2.30 -3.27 19.45
N THR A 146 1.30 -3.38 20.27
CA THR A 146 1.05 -2.43 21.34
C THR A 146 2.39 -2.30 22.03
N ASN A 147 3.08 -1.15 21.87
CA ASN A 147 4.28 -0.94 22.65
C ASN A 147 3.86 -1.21 24.09
N PRO A 148 4.54 -2.09 24.80
CA PRO A 148 4.17 -2.36 26.17
C PRO A 148 4.00 -1.00 26.86
N ASP A 149 2.85 -0.78 27.44
CA ASP A 149 2.64 0.39 28.28
C ASP A 149 3.20 0.09 29.68
N LYS A 150 3.21 1.10 30.52
CA LYS A 150 3.66 0.95 31.91
C LYS A 150 2.83 -0.09 32.66
N PHE A 151 1.55 -0.22 32.36
CA PHE A 151 0.66 -1.21 32.99
C PHE A 151 1.03 -2.64 32.57
N TYR A 152 1.36 -2.85 31.30
CA TYR A 152 1.86 -4.15 30.86
C TYR A 152 3.11 -4.59 31.62
N LEU A 153 4.06 -3.68 31.88
CA LEU A 153 5.26 -4.02 32.67
C LEU A 153 4.92 -4.46 34.10
N MET A 154 3.89 -3.88 34.70
CA MET A 154 3.41 -4.26 36.03
C MET A 154 2.73 -5.63 36.09
N THR A 155 2.31 -6.17 34.93
CA THR A 155 1.73 -7.52 34.81
C THR A 155 2.76 -8.59 34.45
N LEU A 156 4.02 -8.19 34.21
CA LEU A 156 5.09 -9.12 33.89
C LEU A 156 5.54 -9.85 35.16
N GLU A 157 5.22 -11.12 35.26
CA GLU A 157 5.67 -12.01 36.35
C GLU A 157 6.82 -12.90 35.91
N LYS A 158 7.66 -13.28 36.87
CA LYS A 158 8.72 -14.26 36.66
C LYS A 158 8.10 -15.64 36.37
N LYS A 159 8.51 -16.27 35.27
CA LYS A 159 8.05 -17.60 34.89
C LYS A 159 8.67 -18.65 35.85
N THR A 160 7.96 -19.76 36.10
CA THR A 160 8.38 -20.83 37.00
C THR A 160 9.74 -21.43 36.68
N ILE A 161 10.06 -21.54 35.38
CA ILE A 161 11.31 -22.13 34.89
C ILE A 161 12.41 -21.08 34.60
N GLU A 162 12.12 -19.80 34.82
CA GLU A 162 12.99 -18.67 34.51
C GLU A 162 13.80 -18.29 35.76
N SER A 163 15.13 -18.14 35.64
CA SER A 163 15.96 -17.58 36.71
C SER A 163 15.67 -16.08 36.88
N PHE A 164 15.97 -15.53 38.05
CA PHE A 164 15.82 -14.10 38.30
C PHE A 164 16.61 -13.24 37.31
N ARG A 165 17.78 -13.69 36.89
CA ARG A 165 18.61 -13.00 35.90
C ARG A 165 17.93 -12.95 34.53
N GLU A 166 17.34 -14.05 34.07
CA GLU A 166 16.64 -14.12 32.81
C GLU A 166 15.38 -13.24 32.85
N TYR A 167 14.64 -13.29 33.96
CA TYR A 167 13.52 -12.41 34.20
C TYR A 167 13.90 -10.92 34.11
N ALA A 168 14.97 -10.53 34.82
CA ALA A 168 15.45 -9.14 34.81
C ALA A 168 15.91 -8.70 33.40
N MET A 169 16.54 -9.58 32.62
CA MET A 169 16.92 -9.29 31.24
C MET A 169 15.69 -9.11 30.34
N ARG A 170 14.68 -9.99 30.45
CA ARG A 170 13.42 -9.90 29.70
C ARG A 170 12.66 -8.64 30.09
N TRP A 171 12.52 -8.36 31.37
CA TRP A 171 11.84 -7.16 31.87
C TRP A 171 12.51 -5.87 31.36
N ARG A 172 13.84 -5.79 31.38
CA ARG A 172 14.61 -4.67 30.84
C ARG A 172 14.42 -4.50 29.32
N ALA A 173 14.38 -5.60 28.58
CA ALA A 173 14.12 -5.57 27.14
C ALA A 173 12.74 -5.01 26.81
N GLU A 174 11.71 -5.39 27.57
CA GLU A 174 10.35 -4.86 27.42
C GLU A 174 10.26 -3.37 27.82
N THR A 175 10.96 -2.98 28.89
CA THR A 175 11.02 -1.57 29.34
C THR A 175 11.60 -0.65 28.27
N ALA A 176 12.61 -1.10 27.53
CA ALA A 176 13.21 -0.34 26.43
C ALA A 176 12.22 -0.08 25.27
N ARG A 177 11.12 -0.83 25.21
CA ARG A 177 10.05 -0.70 24.20
C ARG A 177 8.89 0.21 24.64
N VAL A 178 8.84 0.57 25.93
CA VAL A 178 7.76 1.40 26.48
C VAL A 178 7.82 2.82 25.94
N GLN A 179 6.65 3.38 25.62
CA GLN A 179 6.53 4.78 25.21
C GLN A 179 5.43 5.48 26.01
N PRO A 180 5.72 6.70 26.54
CA PRO A 180 7.02 7.41 26.52
C PRO A 180 8.09 6.67 27.35
N PRO A 181 9.39 6.90 27.07
CA PRO A 181 10.48 6.25 27.83
C PRO A 181 10.34 6.52 29.32
N MET A 182 10.65 5.50 30.12
CA MET A 182 10.64 5.58 31.59
C MET A 182 11.97 6.09 32.12
N GLY A 183 11.93 6.91 33.16
CA GLY A 183 13.13 7.28 33.92
C GLY A 183 13.66 6.11 34.77
N GLU A 184 14.95 6.18 35.17
CA GLU A 184 15.58 5.09 35.94
C GLU A 184 14.90 4.81 37.29
N ASP A 185 14.46 5.85 37.99
CA ASP A 185 13.75 5.69 39.28
C ASP A 185 12.38 5.02 39.07
N GLU A 186 11.70 5.36 37.99
CA GLU A 186 10.43 4.78 37.64
C GLU A 186 10.57 3.31 37.21
N MET A 187 11.64 2.99 36.46
CA MET A 187 12.00 1.62 36.09
C MET A 187 12.25 0.76 37.32
N THR A 188 13.04 1.28 38.26
CA THR A 188 13.36 0.57 39.51
C THR A 188 12.11 0.29 40.34
N THR A 189 11.26 1.31 40.50
CA THR A 189 10.00 1.18 41.26
C THR A 189 9.06 0.16 40.65
N ASN A 190 8.91 0.15 39.32
CA ASN A 190 8.02 -0.79 38.62
C ASN A 190 8.58 -2.21 38.64
N PHE A 191 9.90 -2.39 38.53
CA PHE A 191 10.54 -3.71 38.62
C PHE A 191 10.40 -4.36 40.01
N ILE A 192 10.45 -3.57 41.07
CA ILE A 192 10.28 -4.10 42.44
C ILE A 192 8.81 -4.52 42.70
N ARG A 193 7.86 -3.91 41.97
CA ARG A 193 6.43 -4.20 42.12
C ARG A 193 5.92 -5.32 41.20
N SER A 194 6.68 -5.70 40.21
CA SER A 194 6.39 -6.81 39.28
C SER A 194 6.99 -8.11 39.80
#